data_5f3cf1ae2543bd7b1ba49a465fe17c4c
#
_entry.id   5f3cf1ae2543bd7b1ba49a465fe17c4c
#
_cell.length_a   1.000
_cell.length_b   1.000
_cell.length_c   1.000
_cell.angle_alpha   90.00
_cell.angle_beta   90.00
_cell.angle_gamma   90.00
#
_symmetry.space_group_name_H-M   'P 1'
#
loop_
_entity.id
_entity.type
_entity.pdbx_description
1 polymer ?
#
loop_
_entity_poly.entity_id
_entity_poly.type
_entity_poly.pdbx_seq_one_letter_code
_entity_poly.pdbx_strand_id
1 'polypeptide(L)'
;MVEFTKTIKDPLGLHARPVALLYDIIAKHRSDVSVSIGDRYTDGRDVIGRMALCGECGEDVVFRVSGVDEASCVTSIRNLSL
;
A
#
# COMPACT_ATOMS: atom_id res chain seq x y z
N MET A 1 -7.65 -9.45 10.45
CA MET A 1 -6.96 -8.15 10.25
C MET A 1 -5.46 -8.33 10.42
N VAL A 2 -4.71 -7.92 9.43
CA VAL A 2 -3.24 -7.93 9.45
C VAL A 2 -2.75 -6.50 9.27
N GLU A 3 -1.88 -6.05 10.14
CA GLU A 3 -1.22 -4.76 10.02
C GLU A 3 0.27 -4.97 9.88
N PHE A 4 0.88 -4.30 8.94
CA PHE A 4 2.32 -4.38 8.73
C PHE A 4 2.84 -3.09 8.10
N THR A 5 4.15 -2.91 8.16
CA THR A 5 4.82 -1.70 7.70
C THR A 5 5.84 -2.04 6.62
N LYS A 6 5.90 -1.20 5.58
CA LYS A 6 6.97 -1.24 4.59
C LYS A 6 7.62 0.13 4.51
N THR A 7 8.93 0.16 4.43
CA THR A 7 9.68 1.40 4.24
C THR A 7 9.85 1.67 2.76
N ILE A 8 9.62 2.89 2.33
CA ILE A 8 9.83 3.31 0.94
C ILE A 8 11.33 3.40 0.70
N LYS A 9 11.84 2.55 -0.20
CA LYS A 9 13.27 2.48 -0.52
C LYS A 9 13.60 3.09 -1.88
N ASP A 10 12.59 3.29 -2.73
CA ASP A 10 12.79 3.89 -4.04
C ASP A 10 13.19 5.37 -3.88
N PRO A 11 14.28 5.81 -4.51
CA PRO A 11 14.71 7.21 -4.42
C PRO A 11 13.66 8.20 -4.90
N LEU A 12 12.77 7.78 -5.79
CA LEU A 12 11.68 8.63 -6.28
C LEU A 12 10.48 8.64 -5.34
N GLY A 13 10.54 7.87 -4.25
CA GLY A 13 9.44 7.75 -3.32
C GLY A 13 8.27 6.95 -3.89
N LEU A 14 7.09 7.23 -3.39
CA LEU A 14 5.87 6.55 -3.83
C LEU A 14 5.33 7.25 -5.08
N HIS A 15 5.74 6.77 -6.24
CA HIS A 15 5.36 7.35 -7.53
C HIS A 15 4.40 6.43 -8.30
N ALA A 16 4.06 6.81 -9.54
CA ALA A 16 2.97 6.16 -10.29
C ALA A 16 3.13 4.65 -10.46
N ARG A 17 4.36 4.17 -10.72
CA ARG A 17 4.57 2.74 -11.01
C ARG A 17 4.30 1.84 -9.81
N PRO A 18 4.90 2.05 -8.63
CA PRO A 18 4.59 1.22 -7.47
C PRO A 18 3.16 1.40 -7.00
N VAL A 19 2.58 2.58 -7.15
CA VAL A 19 1.18 2.82 -6.81
C VAL A 19 0.25 2.02 -7.71
N ALA A 20 0.52 1.96 -9.00
CA ALA A 20 -0.28 1.18 -9.94
C ALA A 20 -0.19 -0.33 -9.65
N LEU A 21 1.01 -0.82 -9.32
CA LEU A 21 1.20 -2.22 -8.95
C LEU A 21 0.47 -2.58 -7.67
N LEU A 22 0.50 -1.69 -6.70
CA LEU A 22 -0.23 -1.86 -5.44
C LEU A 22 -1.74 -1.90 -5.69
N TYR A 23 -2.24 -1.01 -6.52
CA TYR A 23 -3.67 -1.00 -6.88
C TYR A 23 -4.09 -2.32 -7.53
N ASP A 24 -3.29 -2.85 -8.45
CA ASP A 24 -3.59 -4.13 -9.11
C ASP A 24 -3.68 -5.26 -8.09
N ILE A 25 -2.78 -5.30 -7.13
CA ILE A 25 -2.84 -6.30 -6.05
C ILE A 25 -4.14 -6.18 -5.28
N ILE A 26 -4.49 -4.98 -4.86
CA ILE A 26 -5.69 -4.72 -4.07
C ILE A 26 -6.94 -5.07 -4.87
N ALA A 27 -6.99 -4.71 -6.15
CA ALA A 27 -8.13 -4.97 -7.01
C ALA A 27 -8.40 -6.46 -7.25
N LYS A 28 -7.37 -7.30 -7.15
CA LYS A 28 -7.48 -8.75 -7.34
C LYS A 28 -7.92 -9.49 -6.10
N HIS A 29 -7.96 -8.83 -4.96
CA HIS A 29 -8.31 -9.43 -3.69
C HIS A 29 -9.65 -8.91 -3.18
N ARG A 30 -10.26 -9.68 -2.28
CA ARG A 30 -11.53 -9.32 -1.65
C ARG A 30 -11.33 -8.66 -0.30
N SER A 31 -10.10 -8.45 0.10
CA SER A 31 -9.79 -7.81 1.37
C SER A 31 -9.89 -6.30 1.25
N ASP A 32 -10.25 -5.66 2.35
CA ASP A 32 -10.16 -4.21 2.48
C ASP A 32 -8.74 -3.86 2.90
N VAL A 33 -8.15 -2.89 2.22
CA VAL A 33 -6.79 -2.44 2.48
C VAL A 33 -6.82 -0.96 2.78
N SER A 34 -6.24 -0.57 3.90
CA SER A 34 -6.00 0.85 4.19
C SER A 34 -4.51 1.11 4.22
N VAL A 35 -4.14 2.31 3.79
CA VAL A 35 -2.75 2.73 3.66
C VAL A 35 -2.58 4.05 4.41
N SER A 36 -1.57 4.12 5.24
CA SER A 36 -1.26 5.37 5.93
C SER A 36 0.24 5.64 5.93
N ILE A 37 0.59 6.92 5.85
CA ILE A 37 1.96 7.43 5.92
C ILE A 37 1.93 8.60 6.90
N GLY A 38 2.50 8.40 8.08
CA GLY A 38 2.38 9.39 9.15
C GLY A 38 0.92 9.55 9.56
N ASP A 39 0.40 10.77 9.52
CA ASP A 39 -0.99 11.08 9.81
C ASP A 39 -1.87 11.16 8.55
N ARG A 40 -1.32 10.85 7.39
CA ARG A 40 -2.04 10.80 6.11
C ARG A 40 -2.60 9.41 5.89
N TYR A 41 -3.87 9.32 5.54
CA TYR A 41 -4.58 8.05 5.43
C TYR A 41 -5.41 8.02 4.15
N THR A 42 -5.52 6.84 3.55
CA THR A 42 -6.44 6.62 2.44
C THR A 42 -6.88 5.15 2.39
N ASP A 43 -8.05 4.92 1.80
CA ASP A 43 -8.47 3.60 1.37
C ASP A 43 -7.54 3.14 0.25
N GLY A 44 -7.12 1.86 0.30
CA GLY A 44 -6.19 1.33 -0.69
C GLY A 44 -6.69 1.42 -2.12
N ARG A 45 -8.02 1.42 -2.33
CA ARG A 45 -8.60 1.54 -3.68
C ARG A 45 -8.47 2.93 -4.25
N ASP A 46 -8.22 3.92 -3.41
CA ASP A 46 -8.01 5.30 -3.82
C ASP A 46 -6.54 5.66 -3.99
N VAL A 47 -5.62 4.72 -3.79
CA VAL A 47 -4.17 5.02 -3.76
C VAL A 47 -3.72 5.70 -5.06
N ILE A 48 -4.21 5.24 -6.22
CA ILE A 48 -3.83 5.84 -7.50
C ILE A 48 -4.32 7.28 -7.58
N GLY A 49 -5.56 7.53 -7.18
CA GLY A 49 -6.12 8.88 -7.18
C GLY A 49 -5.53 9.76 -6.10
N ARG A 50 -4.75 9.18 -5.18
CA ARG A 50 -4.20 9.84 -4.01
C ARG A 50 -2.69 9.78 -3.96
N MET A 51 -2.05 9.96 -5.09
CA MET A 51 -0.60 10.20 -5.07
C MET A 51 -0.26 11.39 -4.17
N ALA A 52 -1.28 12.12 -3.76
CA ALA A 52 -1.18 13.15 -2.73
C ALA A 52 -0.68 12.65 -1.38
N LEU A 53 -0.72 11.34 -1.10
CA LEU A 53 -0.02 10.80 0.06
C LEU A 53 1.47 11.10 -0.03
N CYS A 54 1.99 11.26 -1.23
CA CYS A 54 3.33 11.78 -1.49
C CYS A 54 4.40 11.12 -0.61
N GLY A 55 4.35 9.79 -0.52
CA GLY A 55 5.35 9.05 0.24
C GLY A 55 6.73 9.29 -0.31
N GLU A 56 7.67 9.64 0.57
CA GLU A 56 9.05 9.90 0.20
C GLU A 56 9.94 8.75 0.61
N CYS A 57 11.09 8.62 -0.03
CA CYS A 57 12.10 7.63 0.33
C CYS A 57 12.44 7.76 1.81
N GLY A 58 12.41 6.65 2.52
CA GLY A 58 12.68 6.60 3.95
C GLY A 58 11.44 6.65 4.84
N GLU A 59 10.28 7.04 4.29
CA GLU A 59 9.05 7.02 5.08
C GLU A 59 8.50 5.60 5.21
N ASP A 60 7.83 5.35 6.34
CA ASP A 60 7.17 4.07 6.58
C ASP A 60 5.71 4.14 6.14
N VAL A 61 5.30 3.11 5.40
CA VAL A 61 3.92 2.95 4.95
C VAL A 61 3.29 1.84 5.78
N VAL A 62 2.20 2.14 6.46
CA VAL A 62 1.46 1.17 7.26
C VAL A 62 0.27 0.67 6.45
N PHE A 63 0.21 -0.66 6.31
CA PHE A 63 -0.89 -1.34 5.63
C PHE A 63 -1.74 -2.08 6.65
N ARG A 64 -3.06 -1.94 6.54
CA ARG A 64 -4.03 -2.71 7.31
C ARG A 64 -4.90 -3.47 6.33
N VAL A 65 -4.88 -4.78 6.43
CA VAL A 65 -5.56 -5.67 5.49
C VAL A 65 -6.55 -6.54 6.26
N SER A 66 -7.81 -6.57 5.83
CA SER A 66 -8.85 -7.34 6.49
C SER A 66 -9.79 -7.95 5.45
N GLY A 67 -9.98 -9.25 5.49
CA GLY A 67 -10.88 -9.93 4.56
C GLY A 67 -10.61 -11.41 4.46
N VAL A 68 -11.38 -12.08 3.59
CA VAL A 68 -11.32 -13.54 3.45
C VAL A 68 -9.99 -14.04 2.89
N ASP A 69 -9.31 -13.22 2.09
CA ASP A 69 -8.02 -13.55 1.48
C ASP A 69 -6.89 -12.67 1.98
N GLU A 70 -7.02 -12.15 3.21
CA GLU A 70 -6.05 -11.21 3.75
C GLU A 70 -4.62 -11.77 3.75
N ALA A 71 -4.43 -13.05 4.03
CA ALA A 71 -3.09 -13.65 4.03
C ALA A 71 -2.44 -13.59 2.65
N SER A 72 -3.17 -13.91 1.60
CA SER A 72 -2.69 -13.84 0.22
C SER A 72 -2.41 -12.41 -0.19
N CYS A 73 -3.30 -11.49 0.16
CA CYS A 73 -3.15 -10.07 -0.12
C CYS A 73 -1.89 -9.50 0.55
N VAL A 74 -1.68 -9.82 1.82
CA VAL A 74 -0.51 -9.39 2.58
C VAL A 74 0.77 -9.90 1.94
N THR A 75 0.81 -11.18 1.54
CA THR A 75 1.98 -11.76 0.87
C THR A 75 2.32 -11.00 -0.41
N SER A 76 1.31 -10.70 -1.22
CA SER A 76 1.51 -9.97 -2.48
C SER A 76 2.03 -8.56 -2.23
N ILE A 77 1.50 -7.86 -1.23
CA ILE A 77 1.95 -6.51 -0.89
C ILE A 77 3.38 -6.54 -0.35
N ARG A 78 3.70 -7.51 0.52
CA ARG A 78 5.05 -7.63 1.07
C ARG A 78 6.12 -7.88 0.01
N ASN A 79 5.74 -8.57 -1.07
CA ASN A 79 6.67 -8.86 -2.17
C ASN A 79 6.82 -7.70 -3.16
N LEU A 80 5.99 -6.68 -3.03
CA LEU A 80 6.07 -5.49 -3.86
C LEU A 80 7.22 -4.60 -3.40
N SER A 81 8.03 -4.14 -4.35
CA SER A 81 9.11 -3.19 -4.05
C SER A 81 8.57 -1.77 -4.00
N LEU A 82 8.73 -1.12 -2.90
CA LEU A 82 8.42 0.28 -2.70
C LEU A 82 9.71 1.07 -2.47
#